data_a7f95aacd6d79d36cd863765fbe4108b
#
_entry.id   a7f95aacd6d79d36cd863765fbe4108b
#
_cell.length_a   1.000
_cell.length_b   1.000
_cell.length_c   1.000
_cell.angle_alpha   90.00
_cell.angle_beta   90.00
_cell.angle_gamma   90.00
#
_symmetry.space_group_name_H-M   'P 1'
#
loop_
_entity.id
_entity.type
_entity.pdbx_description
1 polymer ?
#
loop_
_entity_poly.entity_id
_entity_poly.type
_entity_poly.pdbx_seq_one_letter_code
_entity_poly.pdbx_strand_id
1 'polypeptide(L)'
;MPMDGLTAGFAARELNEMLRGGRVDKITQPERDTIVMLIRTGGENRRLLLCASPNNARCHLTMGTYSNPLEPPAMCMLMRKQLTGARVVSVRQIGGDRIIHVDLDAVNELGDHVLRRLVLEIMGRHSNLLLLDENDRILEATRHVNTEMSRIRQIQPGMAYLPPPPQDRLAPEDATSENLHSRLCMHSKGTFSKALAETVTGLSRVAAEELACRVLQPGEDWPEDLQDTCRRLAGLFSRLPGMADPRVLFNENDEAEDVFPFPYLSRLTDGQRAFPTISEALEIFFGTRDMQDRLNQRSASMLRTLKGQLDRCQRKLAIQLEELSSAEKMEEYRRMGEAINANLYRLKKGMSEARLPDWSSPDGGEITVPLDIKLSPSQNAQKYFKKYQKARSAREIAAEQRDKTLAEIDYLEGMLLDVDKCVSESELEEIRQELVRTGYLKKVTNRRQQRQLPQSKPCRYLSTDGIEIAVGKNSAQNDRLTLGAKPGEMWLHAKDMPGSHVIIRCEGEIPQATMKQAAMLAAWYSKGQRSSMVPVDYTLRKYVKKPSGAMPGKVIYTHQKTAYMTPDETEIREIRLIEA
;
A
#
# COMPACT_ATOMS: atom_id res chain seq x y z
N MET A 1 -15.46 6.91 -12.76
CA MET A 1 -14.54 5.85 -13.24
C MET A 1 -13.84 6.41 -14.47
N PRO A 2 -12.55 6.70 -14.43
CA PRO A 2 -11.86 7.41 -15.52
C PRO A 2 -11.81 6.64 -16.83
N MET A 3 -11.80 5.30 -16.76
CA MET A 3 -11.88 4.42 -17.94
C MET A 3 -13.29 3.87 -18.05
N ASP A 4 -14.27 4.72 -18.39
CA ASP A 4 -15.62 4.31 -18.73
C ASP A 4 -15.68 3.78 -20.17
N GLY A 5 -16.86 3.36 -20.65
CA GLY A 5 -16.99 2.82 -22.00
C GLY A 5 -16.69 3.85 -23.08
N LEU A 6 -17.00 5.12 -22.83
CA LEU A 6 -16.70 6.19 -23.78
C LEU A 6 -15.19 6.36 -23.94
N THR A 7 -14.48 6.55 -22.84
CA THR A 7 -13.01 6.66 -22.81
C THR A 7 -12.32 5.41 -23.37
N ALA A 8 -12.85 4.21 -23.04
CA ALA A 8 -12.35 2.94 -23.57
C ALA A 8 -12.49 2.85 -25.10
N GLY A 9 -13.58 3.39 -25.65
CA GLY A 9 -13.80 3.43 -27.11
C GLY A 9 -12.80 4.35 -27.82
N PHE A 10 -12.49 5.51 -27.25
CA PHE A 10 -11.47 6.39 -27.82
C PHE A 10 -10.07 5.76 -27.72
N ALA A 11 -9.72 5.16 -26.57
CA ALA A 11 -8.45 4.45 -26.40
C ALA A 11 -8.32 3.28 -27.40
N ALA A 12 -9.36 2.47 -27.57
CA ALA A 12 -9.33 1.35 -28.51
C ALA A 12 -9.10 1.80 -29.97
N ARG A 13 -9.73 2.91 -30.38
CA ARG A 13 -9.52 3.49 -31.72
C ARG A 13 -8.10 3.98 -31.92
N GLU A 14 -7.58 4.78 -30.99
CA GLU A 14 -6.20 5.25 -31.05
C GLU A 14 -5.21 4.06 -31.10
N LEU A 15 -5.41 3.06 -30.24
CA LEU A 15 -4.57 1.86 -30.23
C LEU A 15 -4.66 1.08 -31.55
N ASN A 16 -5.85 1.00 -32.17
CA ASN A 16 -6.01 0.33 -33.44
C ASN A 16 -5.26 1.07 -34.56
N GLU A 17 -5.36 2.40 -34.62
CA GLU A 17 -4.64 3.22 -35.59
C GLU A 17 -3.13 3.10 -35.44
N MET A 18 -2.65 3.12 -34.21
CA MET A 18 -1.23 3.14 -33.89
C MET A 18 -0.55 1.76 -33.96
N LEU A 19 -1.30 0.65 -33.73
CA LEU A 19 -0.71 -0.69 -33.55
C LEU A 19 -1.04 -1.66 -34.67
N ARG A 20 -2.07 -1.44 -35.48
CA ARG A 20 -2.48 -2.36 -36.54
C ARG A 20 -1.32 -2.66 -37.51
N GLY A 21 -1.11 -3.96 -37.79
CA GLY A 21 0.00 -4.48 -38.58
C GLY A 21 1.33 -4.58 -37.85
N GLY A 22 1.42 -4.04 -36.64
CA GLY A 22 2.62 -4.06 -35.82
C GLY A 22 2.95 -5.47 -35.30
N ARG A 23 4.25 -5.77 -35.19
CA ARG A 23 4.77 -7.05 -34.71
C ARG A 23 5.09 -6.99 -33.20
N VAL A 24 4.68 -7.99 -32.46
CA VAL A 24 4.99 -8.16 -31.02
C VAL A 24 6.41 -8.66 -30.89
N ASP A 25 7.31 -7.81 -30.36
CA ASP A 25 8.74 -8.15 -30.19
C ASP A 25 9.03 -8.65 -28.75
N LYS A 26 8.34 -8.13 -27.74
CA LYS A 26 8.60 -8.49 -26.34
C LYS A 26 7.35 -8.37 -25.49
N ILE A 27 7.18 -9.30 -24.53
CA ILE A 27 6.08 -9.28 -23.55
C ILE A 27 6.69 -9.37 -22.15
N THR A 28 6.24 -8.49 -21.25
CA THR A 28 6.62 -8.46 -19.85
C THR A 28 5.38 -8.33 -18.97
N GLN A 29 5.46 -8.86 -17.76
CA GLN A 29 4.41 -8.77 -16.74
C GLN A 29 5.04 -8.22 -15.45
N PRO A 30 5.09 -6.90 -15.31
CA PRO A 30 5.69 -6.26 -14.13
C PRO A 30 4.92 -6.57 -12.84
N GLU A 31 3.60 -6.59 -12.89
CA GLU A 31 2.73 -6.94 -11.79
C GLU A 31 1.75 -8.07 -12.20
N ARG A 32 1.11 -8.70 -11.21
CA ARG A 32 0.20 -9.83 -11.44
C ARG A 32 -0.90 -9.54 -12.48
N ASP A 33 -1.39 -8.31 -12.51
CA ASP A 33 -2.53 -7.86 -13.30
C ASP A 33 -2.14 -6.86 -14.42
N THR A 34 -0.84 -6.69 -14.68
CA THR A 34 -0.34 -5.71 -15.66
C THR A 34 0.59 -6.37 -16.66
N ILE A 35 0.26 -6.26 -17.94
CA ILE A 35 1.07 -6.74 -19.08
C ILE A 35 1.56 -5.53 -19.88
N VAL A 36 2.82 -5.55 -20.28
CA VAL A 36 3.40 -4.58 -21.21
C VAL A 36 3.95 -5.32 -22.41
N MET A 37 3.43 -4.98 -23.62
CA MET A 37 3.83 -5.55 -24.89
C MET A 37 4.61 -4.50 -25.69
N LEU A 38 5.82 -4.85 -26.12
CA LEU A 38 6.58 -4.03 -27.06
C LEU A 38 6.19 -4.45 -28.48
N ILE A 39 5.59 -3.53 -29.21
CA ILE A 39 5.07 -3.72 -30.56
C ILE A 39 5.82 -2.80 -31.50
N ARG A 40 6.42 -3.37 -32.56
CA ARG A 40 7.12 -2.63 -33.59
C ARG A 40 6.17 -2.36 -34.76
N THR A 41 5.90 -1.08 -35.01
CA THR A 41 5.01 -0.61 -36.10
C THR A 41 5.60 0.62 -36.76
N GLY A 42 5.58 0.71 -38.10
CA GLY A 42 6.07 1.87 -38.84
C GLY A 42 7.57 2.21 -38.59
N GLY A 43 8.39 1.24 -38.16
CA GLY A 43 9.80 1.47 -37.79
C GLY A 43 10.01 1.90 -36.34
N GLU A 44 8.94 2.22 -35.61
CA GLU A 44 8.96 2.65 -34.19
C GLU A 44 8.62 1.51 -33.23
N ASN A 45 9.15 1.61 -32.02
CA ASN A 45 8.83 0.72 -30.93
C ASN A 45 7.79 1.38 -30.00
N ARG A 46 6.60 0.82 -29.98
CA ARG A 46 5.49 1.28 -29.11
C ARG A 46 5.24 0.26 -28.00
N ARG A 47 4.92 0.74 -26.80
CA ARG A 47 4.62 -0.12 -25.65
C ARG A 47 3.14 -0.04 -25.35
N LEU A 48 2.44 -1.15 -25.57
CA LEU A 48 1.04 -1.30 -25.16
C LEU A 48 1.00 -1.80 -23.72
N LEU A 49 0.36 -1.04 -22.85
CA LEU A 49 0.05 -1.44 -21.48
C LEU A 49 -1.38 -1.93 -21.41
N LEU A 50 -1.58 -3.13 -20.83
CA LEU A 50 -2.86 -3.73 -20.48
C LEU A 50 -2.88 -4.00 -18.98
N CYS A 51 -3.72 -3.30 -18.24
CA CYS A 51 -3.84 -3.41 -16.78
C CYS A 51 -5.25 -3.84 -16.40
N ALA A 52 -5.36 -4.93 -15.65
CA ALA A 52 -6.59 -5.46 -15.08
C ALA A 52 -6.67 -5.27 -13.56
N SER A 53 -5.95 -4.27 -13.03
CA SER A 53 -5.99 -3.91 -11.60
C SER A 53 -7.41 -3.48 -11.18
N PRO A 54 -7.89 -3.87 -9.99
CA PRO A 54 -9.22 -3.50 -9.50
C PRO A 54 -9.49 -2.00 -9.49
N ASN A 55 -8.48 -1.18 -9.23
CA ASN A 55 -8.61 0.27 -9.08
C ASN A 55 -8.22 1.03 -10.34
N ASN A 56 -7.23 0.51 -11.10
CA ASN A 56 -6.56 1.21 -12.18
C ASN A 56 -6.60 0.43 -13.50
N ALA A 57 -7.69 -0.34 -13.75
CA ALA A 57 -7.86 -1.11 -14.98
C ALA A 57 -7.94 -0.18 -16.20
N ARG A 58 -7.10 -0.44 -17.22
CA ARG A 58 -6.96 0.40 -18.41
C ARG A 58 -6.13 -0.24 -19.52
N CYS A 59 -6.16 0.37 -20.69
CA CYS A 59 -5.21 0.11 -21.77
C CYS A 59 -4.81 1.42 -22.46
N HIS A 60 -3.52 1.59 -22.74
CA HIS A 60 -2.98 2.74 -23.48
C HIS A 60 -1.53 2.47 -23.91
N LEU A 61 -0.97 3.32 -24.77
CA LEU A 61 0.46 3.34 -25.02
C LEU A 61 1.18 4.00 -23.84
N THR A 62 2.32 3.42 -23.42
CA THR A 62 3.09 3.94 -22.28
C THR A 62 4.53 4.23 -22.66
N MET A 63 5.07 5.34 -22.15
CA MET A 63 6.50 5.65 -22.17
C MET A 63 7.19 5.23 -20.86
N GLY A 64 6.42 4.84 -19.85
CA GLY A 64 6.90 4.42 -18.54
C GLY A 64 7.83 3.22 -18.58
N THR A 65 8.74 3.16 -17.61
CA THR A 65 9.62 2.00 -17.39
C THR A 65 9.10 1.21 -16.20
N TYR A 66 8.95 -0.10 -16.37
CA TYR A 66 8.42 -0.98 -15.36
C TYR A 66 9.48 -1.97 -14.91
N SER A 67 9.67 -2.11 -13.59
CA SER A 67 10.54 -3.16 -13.05
C SER A 67 9.83 -4.51 -13.14
N ASN A 68 10.51 -5.49 -13.74
CA ASN A 68 9.94 -6.82 -13.92
C ASN A 68 10.41 -7.76 -12.81
N PRO A 69 9.56 -8.74 -12.39
CA PRO A 69 9.98 -9.77 -11.47
C PRO A 69 11.12 -10.61 -12.04
N LEU A 70 11.96 -11.17 -11.17
CA LEU A 70 13.10 -12.01 -11.55
C LEU A 70 12.65 -13.26 -12.32
N GLU A 71 11.53 -13.86 -11.91
CA GLU A 71 10.90 -15.00 -12.58
C GLU A 71 9.58 -14.50 -13.21
N PRO A 72 9.44 -14.63 -14.53
CA PRO A 72 8.20 -14.25 -15.21
C PRO A 72 7.03 -15.11 -14.73
N PRO A 73 5.86 -14.53 -14.44
CA PRO A 73 4.66 -15.30 -14.11
C PRO A 73 4.22 -16.25 -15.24
N ALA A 74 3.46 -17.29 -14.91
CA ALA A 74 2.98 -18.29 -15.86
C ALA A 74 2.23 -17.68 -17.06
N MET A 75 1.34 -16.71 -16.81
CA MET A 75 0.63 -15.95 -17.86
C MET A 75 1.61 -15.28 -18.83
N CYS A 76 2.67 -14.64 -18.32
CA CYS A 76 3.70 -14.00 -19.15
C CYS A 76 4.45 -15.02 -20.03
N MET A 77 4.80 -16.17 -19.46
CA MET A 77 5.49 -17.23 -20.21
C MET A 77 4.61 -17.80 -21.31
N LEU A 78 3.34 -18.04 -21.03
CA LEU A 78 2.38 -18.50 -22.02
C LEU A 78 2.16 -17.45 -23.12
N MET A 79 1.96 -16.19 -22.76
CA MET A 79 1.83 -15.11 -23.74
C MET A 79 3.08 -14.98 -24.62
N ARG A 80 4.28 -15.11 -24.07
CA ARG A 80 5.50 -15.12 -24.88
C ARG A 80 5.52 -16.28 -25.87
N LYS A 81 5.14 -17.46 -25.44
CA LYS A 81 5.06 -18.64 -26.31
C LYS A 81 4.06 -18.45 -27.45
N GLN A 82 2.89 -17.88 -27.16
CA GLN A 82 1.78 -17.76 -28.10
C GLN A 82 1.82 -16.51 -29.00
N LEU A 83 2.43 -15.40 -28.53
CA LEU A 83 2.26 -14.10 -29.15
C LEU A 83 3.57 -13.44 -29.59
N THR A 84 4.76 -13.95 -29.21
CA THR A 84 6.02 -13.34 -29.69
C THR A 84 6.13 -13.56 -31.20
N GLY A 85 6.33 -12.47 -31.95
CA GLY A 85 6.34 -12.48 -33.41
C GLY A 85 4.99 -12.28 -34.07
N ALA A 86 3.87 -12.40 -33.33
CA ALA A 86 2.52 -12.20 -33.84
C ALA A 86 2.29 -10.76 -34.33
N ARG A 87 1.36 -10.58 -35.27
CA ARG A 87 0.97 -9.27 -35.79
C ARG A 87 -0.38 -8.85 -35.26
N VAL A 88 -0.50 -7.58 -34.86
CA VAL A 88 -1.78 -6.99 -34.44
C VAL A 88 -2.69 -6.86 -35.65
N VAL A 89 -3.82 -7.54 -35.60
CA VAL A 89 -4.88 -7.47 -36.63
C VAL A 89 -5.82 -6.31 -36.35
N SER A 90 -6.32 -6.21 -35.13
CA SER A 90 -7.23 -5.14 -34.72
C SER A 90 -7.20 -4.93 -33.21
N VAL A 91 -7.55 -3.69 -32.79
CA VAL A 91 -7.90 -3.35 -31.41
C VAL A 91 -9.29 -2.73 -31.44
N ARG A 92 -10.24 -3.31 -30.70
CA ARG A 92 -11.64 -2.86 -30.75
C ARG A 92 -12.34 -2.98 -29.40
N GLN A 93 -13.23 -2.05 -29.16
CA GLN A 93 -14.20 -2.12 -28.07
C GLN A 93 -15.40 -2.96 -28.49
N ILE A 94 -16.05 -3.64 -27.55
CA ILE A 94 -17.20 -4.50 -27.82
C ILE A 94 -18.47 -3.86 -27.27
N GLY A 95 -19.43 -3.56 -28.18
CA GLY A 95 -20.78 -3.07 -27.85
C GLY A 95 -20.82 -1.84 -26.95
N GLY A 96 -19.79 -0.96 -27.04
CA GLY A 96 -19.68 0.21 -26.18
C GLY A 96 -19.34 -0.08 -24.71
N ASP A 97 -19.26 -1.35 -24.30
CA ASP A 97 -18.89 -1.72 -22.93
C ASP A 97 -17.36 -1.59 -22.71
N ARG A 98 -16.93 -1.73 -21.49
CA ARG A 98 -15.52 -1.65 -21.06
C ARG A 98 -14.78 -2.97 -21.31
N ILE A 99 -15.00 -3.53 -22.50
CA ILE A 99 -14.36 -4.76 -22.98
C ILE A 99 -13.57 -4.42 -24.25
N ILE A 100 -12.26 -4.64 -24.19
CA ILE A 100 -11.33 -4.39 -25.29
C ILE A 100 -10.80 -5.72 -25.80
N HIS A 101 -10.94 -5.97 -27.10
CA HIS A 101 -10.32 -7.09 -27.79
C HIS A 101 -9.09 -6.61 -28.55
N VAL A 102 -7.97 -7.32 -28.40
CA VAL A 102 -6.77 -7.19 -29.24
C VAL A 102 -6.62 -8.50 -30.00
N ASP A 103 -6.93 -8.49 -31.28
CA ASP A 103 -6.78 -9.64 -32.16
C ASP A 103 -5.38 -9.69 -32.77
N LEU A 104 -4.73 -10.85 -32.72
CA LEU A 104 -3.37 -11.06 -33.19
C LEU A 104 -3.30 -12.28 -34.12
N ASP A 105 -2.63 -12.10 -35.25
CA ASP A 105 -2.23 -13.18 -36.14
C ASP A 105 -0.90 -13.77 -35.65
N ALA A 106 -0.95 -14.95 -35.08
CA ALA A 106 0.16 -15.68 -34.51
C ALA A 106 0.49 -16.92 -35.31
N VAL A 107 1.70 -17.46 -35.14
CA VAL A 107 2.09 -18.74 -35.79
C VAL A 107 2.14 -19.81 -34.70
N ASN A 108 1.45 -20.91 -34.90
CA ASN A 108 1.44 -22.06 -33.98
C ASN A 108 2.72 -22.93 -34.13
N GLU A 109 2.88 -23.96 -33.30
CA GLU A 109 4.03 -24.87 -33.33
C GLU A 109 4.18 -25.66 -34.66
N LEU A 110 3.14 -25.76 -35.44
CA LEU A 110 3.11 -26.44 -36.75
C LEU A 110 3.47 -25.49 -37.91
N GLY A 111 3.57 -24.18 -37.63
CA GLY A 111 3.85 -23.14 -38.63
C GLY A 111 2.58 -22.54 -39.26
N ASP A 112 1.36 -22.91 -38.80
CA ASP A 112 0.13 -22.35 -39.31
C ASP A 112 -0.20 -21.01 -38.68
N HIS A 113 -0.82 -20.12 -39.47
CA HIS A 113 -1.36 -18.86 -38.97
C HIS A 113 -2.66 -19.11 -38.20
N VAL A 114 -2.68 -18.65 -36.96
CA VAL A 114 -3.82 -18.82 -36.04
C VAL A 114 -4.17 -17.50 -35.37
N LEU A 115 -5.47 -17.25 -35.22
CA LEU A 115 -5.94 -16.09 -34.47
C LEU A 115 -5.75 -16.33 -32.99
N ARG A 116 -5.15 -15.35 -32.32
CA ARG A 116 -5.10 -15.23 -30.85
C ARG A 116 -5.78 -13.94 -30.44
N ARG A 117 -6.53 -13.99 -29.36
CA ARG A 117 -7.24 -12.80 -28.85
C ARG A 117 -6.85 -12.53 -27.42
N LEU A 118 -6.48 -11.27 -27.13
CA LEU A 118 -6.45 -10.76 -25.76
C LEU A 118 -7.76 -10.03 -25.49
N VAL A 119 -8.38 -10.36 -24.36
CA VAL A 119 -9.60 -9.71 -23.88
C VAL A 119 -9.29 -9.00 -22.58
N LEU A 120 -9.39 -7.69 -22.57
CA LEU A 120 -9.30 -6.88 -21.36
C LEU A 120 -10.71 -6.44 -20.94
N GLU A 121 -11.11 -6.87 -19.74
CA GLU A 121 -12.37 -6.47 -19.09
C GLU A 121 -12.08 -5.46 -18.00
N ILE A 122 -12.63 -4.25 -18.12
CA ILE A 122 -12.40 -3.11 -17.18
C ILE A 122 -13.63 -2.98 -16.29
N MET A 123 -13.72 -3.81 -15.25
CA MET A 123 -14.91 -3.96 -14.41
C MET A 123 -14.62 -3.83 -12.91
N GLY A 124 -13.72 -2.89 -12.55
CA GLY A 124 -13.31 -2.64 -11.17
C GLY A 124 -12.74 -3.92 -10.53
N ARG A 125 -13.27 -4.35 -9.39
CA ARG A 125 -12.80 -5.57 -8.71
C ARG A 125 -12.91 -6.85 -9.54
N HIS A 126 -13.70 -6.84 -10.60
CA HIS A 126 -13.90 -7.97 -11.51
C HIS A 126 -13.09 -7.83 -12.80
N SER A 127 -12.25 -6.81 -12.91
CA SER A 127 -11.36 -6.63 -14.06
C SER A 127 -10.49 -7.87 -14.28
N ASN A 128 -10.27 -8.23 -15.55
CA ASN A 128 -9.50 -9.40 -15.94
C ASN A 128 -8.83 -9.20 -17.30
N LEU A 129 -7.73 -9.88 -17.52
CA LEU A 129 -7.09 -10.00 -18.84
C LEU A 129 -7.00 -11.47 -19.18
N LEU A 130 -7.57 -11.85 -20.33
CA LEU A 130 -7.64 -13.22 -20.81
C LEU A 130 -6.90 -13.35 -22.13
N LEU A 131 -6.28 -14.51 -22.35
CA LEU A 131 -5.75 -14.94 -23.63
C LEU A 131 -6.65 -16.07 -24.16
N LEU A 132 -7.17 -15.92 -25.38
CA LEU A 132 -8.04 -16.88 -26.02
C LEU A 132 -7.36 -17.48 -27.26
N ASP A 133 -7.76 -18.70 -27.61
CA ASP A 133 -7.42 -19.35 -28.88
C ASP A 133 -8.39 -18.92 -30.01
N GLU A 134 -8.22 -19.51 -31.20
CA GLU A 134 -9.03 -19.27 -32.39
C GLU A 134 -10.48 -19.73 -32.25
N ASN A 135 -10.80 -20.55 -31.27
CA ASN A 135 -12.15 -21.07 -30.96
C ASN A 135 -12.79 -20.35 -29.76
N ASP A 136 -12.26 -19.19 -29.38
CA ASP A 136 -12.64 -18.43 -28.19
C ASP A 136 -12.56 -19.25 -26.88
N ARG A 137 -11.63 -20.24 -26.79
CA ARG A 137 -11.33 -20.94 -25.54
C ARG A 137 -10.25 -20.19 -24.75
N ILE A 138 -10.42 -20.14 -23.45
CA ILE A 138 -9.49 -19.50 -22.53
C ILE A 138 -8.21 -20.33 -22.45
N LEU A 139 -7.10 -19.78 -22.91
CA LEU A 139 -5.77 -20.36 -22.71
C LEU A 139 -5.24 -20.01 -21.33
N GLU A 140 -5.45 -18.77 -20.89
CA GLU A 140 -5.05 -18.29 -19.56
C GLU A 140 -5.78 -16.98 -19.20
N ALA A 141 -5.80 -16.65 -17.90
CA ALA A 141 -6.34 -15.39 -17.40
C ALA A 141 -5.54 -14.88 -16.18
N THR A 142 -5.46 -13.58 -16.00
CA THR A 142 -4.79 -12.99 -14.81
C THR A 142 -5.52 -13.33 -13.52
N ARG A 143 -6.83 -13.57 -13.60
CA ARG A 143 -7.66 -13.98 -12.48
C ARG A 143 -8.57 -15.14 -12.90
N HIS A 144 -8.39 -16.29 -12.25
CA HIS A 144 -9.29 -17.42 -12.42
C HIS A 144 -10.54 -17.22 -11.55
N VAL A 145 -11.71 -17.62 -12.09
CA VAL A 145 -12.99 -17.59 -11.39
C VAL A 145 -13.59 -19.01 -11.42
N ASN A 146 -13.72 -19.63 -10.26
CA ASN A 146 -14.30 -20.95 -10.10
C ASN A 146 -15.79 -20.90 -9.74
N THR A 147 -16.42 -22.06 -9.58
CA THR A 147 -17.84 -22.20 -9.20
C THR A 147 -18.18 -21.61 -7.83
N GLU A 148 -17.23 -21.59 -6.89
CA GLU A 148 -17.41 -21.00 -5.57
C GLU A 148 -17.45 -19.47 -5.61
N MET A 149 -16.67 -18.87 -6.54
CA MET A 149 -16.58 -17.42 -6.71
C MET A 149 -17.72 -16.84 -7.55
N SER A 150 -18.20 -17.60 -8.56
CA SER A 150 -19.32 -17.21 -9.42
C SER A 150 -20.05 -18.44 -9.96
N ARG A 151 -21.38 -18.46 -9.75
CA ARG A 151 -22.26 -19.48 -10.34
C ARG A 151 -22.65 -19.17 -11.80
N ILE A 152 -22.54 -17.89 -12.19
CA ILE A 152 -23.01 -17.41 -13.50
C ILE A 152 -21.90 -17.53 -14.55
N ARG A 153 -20.65 -17.22 -14.18
CA ARG A 153 -19.54 -17.14 -15.13
C ARG A 153 -18.27 -17.66 -14.50
N GLN A 154 -17.69 -18.68 -15.12
CA GLN A 154 -16.42 -19.26 -14.73
C GLN A 154 -15.35 -18.86 -15.74
N ILE A 155 -14.12 -18.64 -15.24
CA ILE A 155 -12.96 -18.27 -16.05
C ILE A 155 -11.81 -19.20 -15.67
N GLN A 156 -11.62 -20.25 -16.44
CA GLN A 156 -10.55 -21.22 -16.24
C GLN A 156 -9.97 -21.67 -17.59
N PRO A 157 -8.69 -22.03 -17.66
CA PRO A 157 -8.08 -22.59 -18.87
C PRO A 157 -8.87 -23.75 -19.44
N GLY A 158 -9.03 -23.78 -20.78
CA GLY A 158 -9.77 -24.78 -21.53
C GLY A 158 -11.28 -24.54 -21.64
N MET A 159 -11.87 -23.64 -20.88
CA MET A 159 -13.29 -23.28 -20.97
C MET A 159 -13.53 -22.30 -22.13
N ALA A 160 -14.73 -22.33 -22.69
CA ALA A 160 -15.18 -21.33 -23.66
C ALA A 160 -15.30 -19.96 -22.95
N TYR A 161 -14.83 -18.90 -23.59
CA TYR A 161 -15.03 -17.55 -23.13
C TYR A 161 -16.50 -17.15 -23.25
N LEU A 162 -17.08 -16.77 -22.13
CA LEU A 162 -18.40 -16.15 -22.09
C LEU A 162 -18.20 -14.68 -21.69
N PRO A 163 -18.73 -13.73 -22.48
CA PRO A 163 -18.68 -12.33 -22.09
C PRO A 163 -19.45 -12.09 -20.78
N PRO A 164 -19.20 -11.00 -20.05
CA PRO A 164 -20.05 -10.60 -18.95
C PRO A 164 -21.52 -10.55 -19.36
N PRO A 165 -22.47 -10.84 -18.43
CA PRO A 165 -23.89 -10.82 -18.76
C PRO A 165 -24.28 -9.48 -19.39
N PRO A 166 -24.97 -9.48 -20.53
CA PRO A 166 -25.39 -8.27 -21.20
C PRO A 166 -26.32 -7.46 -20.30
N GLN A 167 -26.14 -6.15 -20.30
CA GLN A 167 -27.08 -5.23 -19.68
C GLN A 167 -28.15 -4.91 -20.73
N ASP A 168 -29.41 -4.72 -20.31
CA ASP A 168 -30.47 -4.29 -21.23
C ASP A 168 -30.33 -2.78 -21.55
N ARG A 169 -29.25 -2.46 -22.28
CA ARG A 169 -28.89 -1.10 -22.68
C ARG A 169 -28.53 -1.07 -24.17
N LEU A 170 -28.74 0.08 -24.81
CA LEU A 170 -28.35 0.30 -26.21
C LEU A 170 -26.82 0.39 -26.31
N ALA A 171 -26.24 -0.28 -27.29
CA ALA A 171 -24.87 0.06 -27.68
C ALA A 171 -24.83 1.49 -28.27
N PRO A 172 -23.74 2.26 -28.09
CA PRO A 172 -23.64 3.63 -28.67
C PRO A 172 -23.87 3.67 -30.18
N GLU A 173 -23.51 2.64 -30.91
CA GLU A 173 -23.72 2.44 -32.34
C GLU A 173 -25.21 2.22 -32.71
N ASP A 174 -26.02 1.69 -31.79
CA ASP A 174 -27.46 1.48 -31.95
C ASP A 174 -28.30 2.63 -31.38
N ALA A 175 -27.65 3.71 -30.90
CA ALA A 175 -28.30 4.90 -30.31
C ALA A 175 -28.90 5.80 -31.38
N THR A 176 -29.85 5.24 -32.19
CA THR A 176 -30.64 6.04 -33.13
C THR A 176 -31.68 6.89 -32.42
N SER A 177 -32.27 7.88 -33.12
CA SER A 177 -33.30 8.75 -32.56
C SER A 177 -34.49 7.95 -32.04
N GLU A 178 -34.93 6.94 -32.78
CA GLU A 178 -36.06 6.08 -32.47
C GLU A 178 -35.76 5.17 -31.25
N ASN A 179 -34.59 4.54 -31.25
CA ASN A 179 -34.20 3.64 -30.17
C ASN A 179 -34.03 4.41 -28.84
N LEU A 180 -33.39 5.59 -28.88
CA LEU A 180 -33.22 6.48 -27.72
C LEU A 180 -34.59 6.93 -27.20
N HIS A 181 -35.47 7.41 -28.10
CA HIS A 181 -36.79 7.87 -27.70
C HIS A 181 -37.62 6.76 -27.04
N SER A 182 -37.66 5.55 -27.65
CA SER A 182 -38.40 4.40 -27.12
C SER A 182 -37.96 3.98 -25.73
N ARG A 183 -36.68 4.09 -25.43
CA ARG A 183 -36.12 3.73 -24.11
C ARG A 183 -36.25 4.86 -23.09
N LEU A 184 -35.95 6.10 -23.49
CA LEU A 184 -35.95 7.25 -22.59
C LEU A 184 -37.37 7.64 -22.14
N CYS A 185 -38.40 7.46 -22.98
CA CYS A 185 -39.78 7.72 -22.58
C CYS A 185 -40.30 6.79 -21.48
N MET A 186 -39.64 5.66 -21.20
CA MET A 186 -39.96 4.78 -20.09
C MET A 186 -39.46 5.28 -18.73
N HIS A 187 -38.53 6.25 -18.72
CA HIS A 187 -37.99 6.85 -17.52
C HIS A 187 -38.87 8.00 -17.04
N SER A 188 -39.62 7.79 -15.96
CA SER A 188 -40.56 8.77 -15.42
C SER A 188 -40.02 9.57 -14.22
N LYS A 189 -38.83 9.25 -13.71
CA LYS A 189 -38.26 9.84 -12.49
C LYS A 189 -36.75 10.07 -12.60
N GLY A 190 -36.29 11.22 -12.09
CA GLY A 190 -34.87 11.57 -12.00
C GLY A 190 -34.42 12.54 -13.10
N THR A 191 -33.10 12.74 -13.23
CA THR A 191 -32.51 13.63 -14.24
C THR A 191 -32.33 12.89 -15.56
N PHE A 192 -32.36 13.64 -16.67
CA PHE A 192 -32.11 13.10 -18.01
C PHE A 192 -30.75 12.41 -18.15
N SER A 193 -29.72 12.97 -17.51
CA SER A 193 -28.38 12.36 -17.48
C SER A 193 -28.38 10.97 -16.83
N LYS A 194 -29.15 10.78 -15.74
CA LYS A 194 -29.30 9.46 -15.11
C LYS A 194 -30.01 8.47 -16.02
N ALA A 195 -31.12 8.89 -16.63
CA ALA A 195 -31.85 8.06 -17.60
C ALA A 195 -30.96 7.67 -18.78
N LEU A 196 -30.15 8.61 -19.29
CA LEU A 196 -29.20 8.36 -20.37
C LEU A 196 -28.12 7.33 -19.97
N ALA A 197 -27.55 7.44 -18.76
CA ALA A 197 -26.59 6.47 -18.24
C ALA A 197 -27.18 5.05 -18.06
N GLU A 198 -28.46 4.96 -17.77
CA GLU A 198 -29.19 3.68 -17.66
C GLU A 198 -29.63 3.13 -19.02
N THR A 199 -29.75 3.98 -20.04
CA THR A 199 -30.20 3.61 -21.40
C THR A 199 -29.06 3.18 -22.31
N VAL A 200 -27.89 3.84 -22.24
CA VAL A 200 -26.77 3.59 -23.18
C VAL A 200 -25.62 2.91 -22.45
N THR A 201 -25.09 1.85 -23.08
CA THR A 201 -23.99 1.04 -22.55
C THR A 201 -22.72 1.88 -22.46
N GLY A 202 -21.94 1.66 -21.38
CA GLY A 202 -20.60 2.22 -21.21
C GLY A 202 -20.54 3.66 -20.73
N LEU A 203 -21.67 4.36 -20.63
CA LEU A 203 -21.67 5.72 -20.09
C LEU A 203 -21.49 5.71 -18.57
N SER A 204 -20.48 6.44 -18.09
CA SER A 204 -20.39 6.83 -16.69
C SER A 204 -21.40 7.94 -16.40
N ARG A 205 -21.66 8.19 -15.11
CA ARG A 205 -22.49 9.33 -14.69
C ARG A 205 -21.95 10.65 -15.25
N VAL A 206 -20.63 10.86 -15.18
CA VAL A 206 -19.97 12.10 -15.65
C VAL A 206 -20.08 12.24 -17.17
N ALA A 207 -19.89 11.16 -17.94
CA ALA A 207 -20.08 11.17 -19.38
C ALA A 207 -21.55 11.44 -19.77
N ALA A 208 -22.49 10.86 -19.04
CA ALA A 208 -23.93 11.10 -19.29
C ALA A 208 -24.35 12.54 -18.93
N GLU A 209 -23.79 13.13 -17.87
CA GLU A 209 -23.97 14.54 -17.52
C GLU A 209 -23.43 15.45 -18.65
N GLU A 210 -22.27 15.11 -19.20
CA GLU A 210 -21.70 15.86 -20.34
C GLU A 210 -22.56 15.78 -21.60
N LEU A 211 -22.99 14.57 -21.99
CA LEU A 211 -23.85 14.40 -23.16
C LEU A 211 -25.21 15.10 -23.00
N ALA A 212 -25.78 15.07 -21.79
CA ALA A 212 -27.00 15.79 -21.45
C ALA A 212 -26.78 17.32 -21.56
N CYS A 213 -25.69 17.84 -20.98
CA CYS A 213 -25.34 19.27 -21.06
C CYS A 213 -25.22 19.78 -22.51
N ARG A 214 -24.80 18.93 -23.45
CA ARG A 214 -24.66 19.30 -24.86
C ARG A 214 -25.99 19.35 -25.64
N VAL A 215 -27.03 18.73 -25.12
CA VAL A 215 -28.33 18.61 -25.80
C VAL A 215 -29.48 19.28 -25.05
N LEU A 216 -29.35 19.55 -23.76
CA LEU A 216 -30.31 20.30 -22.97
C LEU A 216 -30.02 21.80 -22.98
N GLN A 217 -31.02 22.60 -22.61
CA GLN A 217 -30.80 24.02 -22.33
C GLN A 217 -30.25 24.20 -20.90
N PRO A 218 -29.52 25.27 -20.64
CA PRO A 218 -29.00 25.54 -19.30
C PRO A 218 -30.10 25.59 -18.25
N GLY A 219 -29.97 24.74 -17.21
CA GLY A 219 -30.93 24.66 -16.10
C GLY A 219 -32.07 23.65 -16.30
N GLU A 220 -32.14 22.97 -17.44
CA GLU A 220 -33.11 21.88 -17.65
C GLU A 220 -32.61 20.56 -17.06
N ASP A 221 -33.43 19.93 -16.21
CA ASP A 221 -33.21 18.58 -15.72
C ASP A 221 -33.75 17.48 -16.66
N TRP A 222 -34.75 17.87 -17.50
CA TRP A 222 -35.42 17.00 -18.48
C TRP A 222 -35.90 17.81 -19.68
N PRO A 223 -35.75 17.29 -20.94
CA PRO A 223 -36.10 18.06 -22.13
C PRO A 223 -37.61 18.27 -22.28
N GLU A 224 -38.04 19.45 -22.75
CA GLU A 224 -39.44 19.71 -23.13
C GLU A 224 -39.86 18.89 -24.35
N ASP A 225 -39.00 18.83 -25.39
CA ASP A 225 -39.18 17.98 -26.57
C ASP A 225 -38.16 16.83 -26.55
N LEU A 226 -38.61 15.68 -26.06
CA LEU A 226 -37.78 14.48 -25.97
C LEU A 226 -37.38 13.94 -27.36
N GLN A 227 -38.28 14.08 -28.39
CA GLN A 227 -38.00 13.55 -29.71
C GLN A 227 -36.92 14.37 -30.43
N ASP A 228 -36.94 15.67 -30.35
CA ASP A 228 -35.88 16.52 -30.89
C ASP A 228 -34.58 16.33 -30.15
N THR A 229 -34.63 16.20 -28.84
CA THR A 229 -33.45 15.93 -28.02
C THR A 229 -32.82 14.59 -28.38
N CYS A 230 -33.60 13.54 -28.58
CA CYS A 230 -33.10 12.22 -29.05
C CYS A 230 -32.46 12.34 -30.45
N ARG A 231 -32.99 13.14 -31.34
CA ARG A 231 -32.39 13.41 -32.68
C ARG A 231 -31.01 14.09 -32.54
N ARG A 232 -30.93 15.11 -31.70
CA ARG A 232 -29.64 15.83 -31.42
C ARG A 232 -28.64 14.89 -30.77
N LEU A 233 -29.07 14.03 -29.83
CA LEU A 233 -28.25 13.08 -29.14
C LEU A 233 -27.73 11.98 -30.09
N ALA A 234 -28.58 11.44 -30.97
CA ALA A 234 -28.16 10.47 -31.99
C ALA A 234 -27.11 11.07 -32.92
N GLY A 235 -27.33 12.34 -33.36
CA GLY A 235 -26.35 13.08 -34.14
C GLY A 235 -25.03 13.36 -33.37
N LEU A 236 -25.08 13.48 -32.06
CA LEU A 236 -23.89 13.60 -31.22
C LEU A 236 -23.13 12.27 -31.16
N PHE A 237 -23.82 11.12 -30.92
CA PHE A 237 -23.18 9.79 -30.91
C PHE A 237 -22.47 9.47 -32.23
N SER A 238 -23.07 9.82 -33.37
CA SER A 238 -22.43 9.60 -34.68
C SER A 238 -21.17 10.45 -34.88
N ARG A 239 -21.07 11.60 -34.24
CA ARG A 239 -19.90 12.54 -34.36
C ARG A 239 -18.83 12.27 -33.28
N LEU A 240 -19.16 11.58 -32.17
CA LEU A 240 -18.21 11.30 -31.08
C LEU A 240 -16.86 10.74 -31.58
N PRO A 241 -16.83 9.80 -32.55
CA PRO A 241 -15.55 9.29 -33.06
C PRO A 241 -14.54 10.34 -33.54
N GLY A 242 -15.03 11.45 -34.08
CA GLY A 242 -14.20 12.54 -34.60
C GLY A 242 -13.90 13.66 -33.58
N MET A 243 -14.37 13.53 -32.36
CA MET A 243 -14.24 14.59 -31.33
C MET A 243 -13.02 14.39 -30.41
N ALA A 244 -12.06 13.56 -30.78
CA ALA A 244 -10.89 13.28 -29.96
C ALA A 244 -10.09 14.59 -29.69
N ASP A 245 -10.08 15.03 -28.46
CA ASP A 245 -9.28 16.14 -27.91
C ASP A 245 -9.08 15.88 -26.41
N PRO A 246 -8.18 14.94 -26.05
CA PRO A 246 -8.08 14.42 -24.70
C PRO A 246 -7.70 15.46 -23.67
N ARG A 247 -8.36 15.41 -22.52
CA ARG A 247 -8.16 16.33 -21.40
C ARG A 247 -7.94 15.58 -20.10
N VAL A 248 -7.10 16.15 -19.24
CA VAL A 248 -6.97 15.75 -17.83
C VAL A 248 -7.43 16.91 -16.98
N LEU A 249 -8.31 16.62 -16.02
CA LEU A 249 -8.76 17.59 -15.02
C LEU A 249 -7.80 17.52 -13.82
N PHE A 250 -7.25 18.67 -13.44
CA PHE A 250 -6.40 18.83 -12.26
C PHE A 250 -7.12 19.62 -11.17
N ASN A 251 -6.88 19.27 -9.92
CA ASN A 251 -7.35 20.02 -8.76
C ASN A 251 -6.42 21.21 -8.46
N GLU A 252 -6.74 21.99 -7.42
CA GLU A 252 -5.95 23.14 -6.96
C GLU A 252 -4.52 22.76 -6.52
N ASN A 253 -4.28 21.50 -6.18
CA ASN A 253 -2.97 20.99 -5.79
C ASN A 253 -2.17 20.41 -6.97
N ASP A 254 -2.60 20.62 -8.22
CA ASP A 254 -2.00 20.06 -9.43
C ASP A 254 -2.04 18.52 -9.51
N GLU A 255 -3.00 17.88 -8.81
CA GLU A 255 -3.23 16.45 -8.86
C GLU A 255 -4.31 16.11 -9.89
N ALA A 256 -4.06 15.09 -10.71
CA ALA A 256 -5.01 14.64 -11.73
C ALA A 256 -6.25 13.98 -11.09
N GLU A 257 -7.42 14.59 -11.25
CA GLU A 257 -8.70 14.10 -10.70
C GLU A 257 -9.46 13.20 -11.65
N ASP A 258 -9.53 13.57 -12.94
CA ASP A 258 -10.26 12.80 -13.95
C ASP A 258 -9.63 12.96 -15.34
N VAL A 259 -10.02 12.09 -16.28
CA VAL A 259 -9.57 12.12 -17.68
C VAL A 259 -10.75 12.00 -18.62
N PHE A 260 -10.76 12.84 -19.66
CA PHE A 260 -11.84 12.95 -20.62
C PHE A 260 -11.30 12.77 -22.05
N PRO A 261 -12.02 12.05 -22.92
CA PRO A 261 -11.61 11.85 -24.31
C PRO A 261 -11.75 13.11 -25.18
N PHE A 262 -12.51 14.13 -24.72
CA PHE A 262 -12.68 15.45 -25.31
C PHE A 262 -13.07 16.46 -24.22
N PRO A 263 -13.06 17.80 -24.47
CA PRO A 263 -13.41 18.79 -23.45
C PRO A 263 -14.83 18.59 -22.91
N TYR A 264 -14.98 18.46 -21.59
CA TYR A 264 -16.27 18.36 -20.93
C TYR A 264 -16.76 19.76 -20.53
N LEU A 265 -17.86 20.20 -21.17
CA LEU A 265 -18.50 21.48 -20.89
C LEU A 265 -19.17 21.52 -19.53
N SER A 266 -19.67 20.37 -19.08
CA SER A 266 -20.26 20.17 -17.74
C SER A 266 -19.24 20.33 -16.61
N ARG A 267 -17.95 20.33 -16.92
CA ARG A 267 -16.81 20.42 -15.98
C ARG A 267 -15.82 21.51 -16.42
N LEU A 268 -16.31 22.57 -17.09
CA LEU A 268 -15.46 23.69 -17.49
C LEU A 268 -14.89 24.39 -16.27
N THR A 269 -13.61 24.09 -16.01
CA THR A 269 -12.77 24.74 -15.01
C THR A 269 -11.40 25.02 -15.64
N ASP A 270 -10.68 25.99 -15.12
CA ASP A 270 -9.30 26.27 -15.53
C ASP A 270 -8.33 25.10 -15.35
N GLY A 271 -8.77 24.05 -14.65
CA GLY A 271 -7.99 22.82 -14.39
C GLY A 271 -7.95 21.81 -15.54
N GLN A 272 -8.73 21.98 -16.64
CA GLN A 272 -8.66 21.05 -17.79
C GLN A 272 -7.46 21.39 -18.70
N ARG A 273 -6.52 20.44 -18.82
CA ARG A 273 -5.35 20.55 -19.71
C ARG A 273 -5.44 19.58 -20.87
N ALA A 274 -5.09 20.05 -22.08
CA ALA A 274 -5.08 19.26 -23.30
C ALA A 274 -3.86 18.34 -23.40
N PHE A 275 -4.03 17.18 -24.00
CA PHE A 275 -2.97 16.23 -24.32
C PHE A 275 -3.08 15.80 -25.79
N PRO A 276 -1.95 15.51 -26.47
CA PRO A 276 -1.96 15.12 -27.88
C PRO A 276 -2.72 13.83 -28.16
N THR A 277 -2.68 12.88 -27.21
CA THR A 277 -3.28 11.55 -27.34
C THR A 277 -4.02 11.13 -26.08
N ILE A 278 -5.02 10.24 -26.22
CA ILE A 278 -5.70 9.66 -25.04
C ILE A 278 -4.73 8.81 -24.19
N SER A 279 -3.73 8.19 -24.84
CA SER A 279 -2.68 7.42 -24.14
C SER A 279 -1.87 8.32 -23.21
N GLU A 280 -1.44 9.51 -23.65
CA GLU A 280 -0.71 10.45 -22.81
C GLU A 280 -1.57 10.97 -21.64
N ALA A 281 -2.84 11.31 -21.90
CA ALA A 281 -3.77 11.71 -20.85
C ALA A 281 -3.96 10.62 -19.79
N LEU A 282 -4.13 9.36 -20.21
CA LEU A 282 -4.24 8.20 -19.32
C LEU A 282 -2.94 7.92 -18.56
N GLU A 283 -1.77 8.06 -19.21
CA GLU A 283 -0.46 7.90 -18.55
C GLU A 283 -0.29 8.90 -17.40
N ILE A 284 -0.62 10.18 -17.64
CA ILE A 284 -0.54 11.22 -16.60
C ILE A 284 -1.53 10.95 -15.47
N PHE A 285 -2.78 10.65 -15.81
CA PHE A 285 -3.82 10.39 -14.79
C PHE A 285 -3.51 9.19 -13.89
N PHE A 286 -3.02 8.10 -14.48
CA PHE A 286 -2.76 6.88 -13.72
C PHE A 286 -1.34 6.80 -13.14
N GLY A 287 -0.39 7.63 -13.58
CA GLY A 287 1.03 7.51 -13.23
C GLY A 287 1.31 7.51 -11.72
N THR A 288 0.78 8.49 -11.00
CA THR A 288 0.93 8.59 -9.54
C THR A 288 0.15 7.48 -8.81
N ARG A 289 -1.06 7.20 -9.25
CA ARG A 289 -1.94 6.16 -8.66
C ARG A 289 -1.35 4.76 -8.80
N ASP A 290 -0.77 4.46 -9.96
CA ASP A 290 -0.10 3.18 -10.22
C ASP A 290 1.11 2.96 -9.32
N MET A 291 1.90 4.00 -9.10
CA MET A 291 3.06 3.93 -8.22
C MET A 291 2.63 3.55 -6.80
N GLN A 292 1.59 4.19 -6.28
CA GLN A 292 1.05 3.90 -4.96
C GLN A 292 0.45 2.48 -4.88
N ASP A 293 -0.33 2.06 -5.88
CA ASP A 293 -0.91 0.71 -5.91
C ASP A 293 0.17 -0.38 -6.00
N ARG A 294 1.23 -0.17 -6.77
CA ARG A 294 2.38 -1.09 -6.85
C ARG A 294 3.10 -1.19 -5.51
N LEU A 295 3.37 -0.06 -4.86
CA LEU A 295 3.97 -0.05 -3.53
C LEU A 295 3.09 -0.82 -2.53
N ASN A 296 1.77 -0.56 -2.54
CA ASN A 296 0.80 -1.24 -1.67
C ASN A 296 0.76 -2.76 -1.91
N GLN A 297 0.77 -3.21 -3.17
CA GLN A 297 0.79 -4.64 -3.51
C GLN A 297 2.08 -5.32 -3.03
N ARG A 298 3.23 -4.70 -3.28
CA ARG A 298 4.55 -5.22 -2.89
C ARG A 298 4.75 -5.21 -1.37
N SER A 299 4.25 -4.18 -0.69
CA SER A 299 4.34 -4.07 0.77
C SER A 299 3.36 -4.99 1.52
N ALA A 300 2.23 -5.38 0.89
CA ALA A 300 1.14 -6.13 1.56
C ALA A 300 1.61 -7.43 2.23
N SER A 301 2.52 -8.19 1.61
CA SER A 301 3.07 -9.42 2.20
C SER A 301 4.00 -9.13 3.38
N MET A 302 4.81 -8.07 3.30
CA MET A 302 5.69 -7.62 4.38
C MET A 302 4.88 -7.12 5.57
N LEU A 303 3.88 -6.28 5.32
CA LEU A 303 2.96 -5.77 6.36
C LEU A 303 2.25 -6.91 7.09
N ARG A 304 1.77 -7.94 6.36
CA ARG A 304 1.14 -9.12 6.98
C ARG A 304 2.11 -9.87 7.89
N THR A 305 3.35 -10.06 7.45
CA THR A 305 4.38 -10.73 8.24
C THR A 305 4.72 -9.92 9.49
N LEU A 306 4.96 -8.62 9.35
CA LEU A 306 5.29 -7.72 10.46
C LEU A 306 4.17 -7.65 11.50
N LYS A 307 2.91 -7.48 11.06
CA LYS A 307 1.74 -7.48 11.96
C LYS A 307 1.62 -8.80 12.72
N GLY A 308 1.78 -9.93 12.04
CA GLY A 308 1.73 -11.24 12.68
C GLY A 308 2.85 -11.47 13.71
N GLN A 309 4.05 -10.92 13.49
CA GLN A 309 5.14 -10.97 14.47
C GLN A 309 4.88 -10.02 15.65
N LEU A 310 4.39 -8.81 15.38
CA LEU A 310 4.01 -7.84 16.42
C LEU A 310 2.96 -8.43 17.36
N ASP A 311 1.90 -9.04 16.84
CA ASP A 311 0.86 -9.70 17.62
C ASP A 311 1.43 -10.83 18.52
N ARG A 312 2.43 -11.58 18.04
CA ARG A 312 3.11 -12.60 18.83
C ARG A 312 3.93 -11.99 19.98
N CYS A 313 4.67 -10.92 19.69
CA CYS A 313 5.46 -10.21 20.69
C CYS A 313 4.58 -9.59 21.77
N GLN A 314 3.43 -9.00 21.40
CA GLN A 314 2.46 -8.42 22.34
C GLN A 314 1.85 -9.48 23.26
N ARG A 315 1.46 -10.65 22.74
CA ARG A 315 0.98 -11.78 23.56
C ARG A 315 2.07 -12.30 24.50
N LYS A 316 3.31 -12.42 24.01
CA LYS A 316 4.45 -12.80 24.84
C LYS A 316 4.71 -11.82 25.97
N LEU A 317 4.63 -10.52 25.67
CA LEU A 317 4.77 -9.45 26.66
C LEU A 317 3.70 -9.55 27.75
N ALA A 318 2.45 -9.79 27.38
CA ALA A 318 1.35 -9.94 28.34
C ALA A 318 1.62 -11.08 29.34
N ILE A 319 2.08 -12.25 28.87
CA ILE A 319 2.47 -13.39 29.72
C ILE A 319 3.63 -12.99 30.65
N GLN A 320 4.66 -12.32 30.12
CA GLN A 320 5.81 -11.88 30.90
C GLN A 320 5.44 -10.86 32.01
N LEU A 321 4.49 -9.96 31.73
CA LEU A 321 3.98 -9.02 32.72
C LEU A 321 3.18 -9.71 33.82
N GLU A 322 2.39 -10.74 33.48
CA GLU A 322 1.67 -11.58 34.45
C GLU A 322 2.65 -12.34 35.34
N GLU A 323 3.71 -12.91 34.79
CA GLU A 323 4.78 -13.56 35.55
C GLU A 323 5.47 -12.56 36.51
N LEU A 324 5.73 -11.33 36.08
CA LEU A 324 6.33 -10.29 36.89
C LEU A 324 5.41 -9.79 38.03
N SER A 325 4.09 -9.76 37.79
CA SER A 325 3.10 -9.37 38.81
C SER A 325 2.99 -10.37 39.97
N SER A 326 3.48 -11.62 39.77
CA SER A 326 3.51 -12.66 40.82
C SER A 326 4.58 -12.38 41.92
N ALA A 327 5.18 -11.19 41.94
CA ALA A 327 6.18 -10.79 42.96
C ALA A 327 5.67 -10.85 44.39
N GLU A 328 4.38 -10.61 44.63
CA GLU A 328 3.75 -10.72 45.93
C GLU A 328 3.87 -12.12 46.54
N LYS A 329 3.68 -13.16 45.71
CA LYS A 329 3.84 -14.55 46.14
C LYS A 329 5.30 -14.89 46.49
N MET A 330 6.27 -14.26 45.81
CA MET A 330 7.69 -14.46 46.11
C MET A 330 8.03 -13.95 47.53
N GLU A 331 7.58 -12.75 47.85
CA GLU A 331 7.80 -12.12 49.14
C GLU A 331 7.08 -12.88 50.27
N GLU A 332 5.89 -13.39 49.98
CA GLU A 332 5.15 -14.26 50.89
C GLU A 332 5.94 -15.56 51.24
N TYR A 333 6.57 -16.22 50.24
CA TYR A 333 7.43 -17.36 50.50
C TYR A 333 8.64 -17.03 51.39
N ARG A 334 9.24 -15.85 51.22
CA ARG A 334 10.32 -15.39 52.08
C ARG A 334 9.84 -15.22 53.51
N ARG A 335 8.73 -14.48 53.69
CA ARG A 335 8.13 -14.24 55.03
C ARG A 335 7.75 -15.56 55.73
N MET A 336 7.15 -16.49 55.03
CA MET A 336 6.82 -17.81 55.57
C MET A 336 8.07 -18.58 56.00
N GLY A 337 9.14 -18.58 55.20
CA GLY A 337 10.42 -19.20 55.53
C GLY A 337 11.10 -18.59 56.76
N GLU A 338 11.11 -17.27 56.84
CA GLU A 338 11.65 -16.48 57.97
C GLU A 338 10.84 -16.72 59.24
N ALA A 339 9.48 -16.70 59.17
CA ALA A 339 8.62 -16.97 60.30
C ALA A 339 8.81 -18.38 60.87
N ILE A 340 8.95 -19.40 60.02
CA ILE A 340 9.28 -20.76 60.48
C ILE A 340 10.64 -20.76 61.17
N ASN A 341 11.66 -20.16 60.54
CA ASN A 341 13.05 -20.20 61.10
C ASN A 341 13.16 -19.48 62.46
N ALA A 342 12.48 -18.35 62.64
CA ALA A 342 12.44 -17.61 63.89
C ALA A 342 11.69 -18.34 65.02
N ASN A 343 10.78 -19.28 64.67
CA ASN A 343 9.92 -19.96 65.62
C ASN A 343 10.11 -21.50 65.66
N LEU A 344 11.28 -22.00 65.26
CA LEU A 344 11.58 -23.45 65.21
C LEU A 344 11.31 -24.16 66.56
N TYR A 345 11.52 -23.45 67.69
CA TYR A 345 11.31 -23.97 69.02
C TYR A 345 9.84 -24.25 69.35
N ARG A 346 8.88 -23.64 68.65
CA ARG A 346 7.42 -23.81 68.80
C ARG A 346 6.84 -24.91 67.90
N LEU A 347 7.59 -25.35 66.90
CA LEU A 347 7.12 -26.22 65.85
C LEU A 347 7.55 -27.66 66.07
N LYS A 348 6.65 -28.62 65.74
CA LYS A 348 6.97 -30.05 65.81
C LYS A 348 6.64 -30.71 64.45
N LYS A 349 7.35 -31.78 64.12
CA LYS A 349 7.04 -32.59 62.93
C LYS A 349 5.62 -33.15 63.05
N GLY A 350 4.87 -33.13 61.95
CA GLY A 350 3.47 -33.59 61.88
C GLY A 350 2.41 -32.50 61.95
N MET A 351 2.80 -31.23 62.19
CA MET A 351 1.89 -30.09 62.11
C MET A 351 1.55 -29.79 60.63
N SER A 352 0.26 -29.54 60.34
CA SER A 352 -0.22 -29.17 58.98
C SER A 352 -0.18 -27.66 58.71
N GLU A 353 -0.26 -26.84 59.77
CA GLU A 353 -0.17 -25.38 59.70
C GLU A 353 0.35 -24.83 61.05
N ALA A 354 0.86 -23.60 61.00
CA ALA A 354 1.24 -22.88 62.21
C ALA A 354 0.93 -21.37 62.06
N ARG A 355 0.40 -20.75 63.14
CA ARG A 355 0.28 -19.31 63.26
C ARG A 355 1.52 -18.77 63.96
N LEU A 356 2.26 -17.96 63.26
CA LEU A 356 3.57 -17.49 63.73
C LEU A 356 3.63 -15.96 63.67
N PRO A 357 4.36 -15.30 64.61
CA PRO A 357 4.63 -13.86 64.49
C PRO A 357 5.35 -13.55 63.19
N ASP A 358 4.86 -12.52 62.49
CA ASP A 358 5.46 -12.00 61.26
C ASP A 358 6.30 -10.76 61.58
N TRP A 359 7.57 -10.99 61.81
CA TRP A 359 8.53 -9.93 62.11
C TRP A 359 8.84 -9.01 60.88
N SER A 360 8.42 -9.43 59.70
CA SER A 360 8.62 -8.66 58.48
C SER A 360 7.45 -7.72 58.18
N SER A 361 6.33 -7.84 58.92
CA SER A 361 5.18 -6.93 58.81
C SER A 361 5.42 -5.65 59.64
N PRO A 362 5.23 -4.45 59.11
CA PRO A 362 5.33 -3.20 59.87
C PRO A 362 4.41 -3.15 61.10
N ASP A 363 3.29 -3.85 61.02
CA ASP A 363 2.24 -3.84 62.06
C ASP A 363 2.35 -4.98 63.07
N GLY A 364 3.41 -5.81 63.04
CA GLY A 364 3.66 -6.90 63.98
C GLY A 364 2.58 -8.00 63.96
N GLY A 365 2.02 -8.33 62.79
CA GLY A 365 0.95 -9.29 62.63
C GLY A 365 1.37 -10.73 62.76
N GLU A 366 0.39 -11.66 62.68
CA GLU A 366 0.64 -13.10 62.61
C GLU A 366 0.47 -13.60 61.16
N ILE A 367 1.33 -14.50 60.73
CA ILE A 367 1.23 -15.21 59.45
C ILE A 367 0.84 -16.68 59.67
N THR A 368 -0.15 -17.18 58.96
CA THR A 368 -0.49 -18.60 58.95
C THR A 368 0.33 -19.30 57.86
N VAL A 369 1.19 -20.21 58.28
CA VAL A 369 2.09 -20.92 57.38
C VAL A 369 1.66 -22.38 57.22
N PRO A 370 1.28 -22.83 56.03
CA PRO A 370 1.04 -24.22 55.72
C PRO A 370 2.34 -25.05 55.84
N LEU A 371 2.31 -26.15 56.56
CA LEU A 371 3.45 -27.03 56.79
C LEU A 371 3.21 -28.41 56.15
N ASP A 372 4.26 -28.98 55.60
CA ASP A 372 4.24 -30.35 55.13
C ASP A 372 4.50 -31.30 56.31
N ILE A 373 3.47 -32.09 56.65
CA ILE A 373 3.48 -33.01 57.80
C ILE A 373 4.61 -34.03 57.76
N LYS A 374 5.14 -34.36 56.59
CA LYS A 374 6.22 -35.33 56.39
C LYS A 374 7.60 -34.73 56.70
N LEU A 375 7.72 -33.41 56.65
CA LEU A 375 8.98 -32.70 56.81
C LEU A 375 9.14 -32.18 58.24
N SER A 376 10.41 -32.05 58.68
CA SER A 376 10.72 -31.33 59.92
C SER A 376 10.48 -29.81 59.76
N PRO A 377 10.35 -29.05 60.86
CA PRO A 377 10.22 -27.61 60.78
C PRO A 377 11.33 -26.93 59.96
N SER A 378 12.58 -27.30 60.17
CA SER A 378 13.71 -26.81 59.40
C SER A 378 13.63 -27.16 57.90
N GLN A 379 13.17 -28.36 57.57
CA GLN A 379 12.96 -28.78 56.17
C GLN A 379 11.81 -28.01 55.51
N ASN A 380 10.76 -27.65 56.26
CA ASN A 380 9.68 -26.78 55.77
C ASN A 380 10.21 -25.38 55.46
N ALA A 381 11.02 -24.79 56.36
CA ALA A 381 11.66 -23.51 56.11
C ALA A 381 12.53 -23.56 54.84
N GLN A 382 13.36 -24.58 54.67
CA GLN A 382 14.17 -24.78 53.47
C GLN A 382 13.33 -24.94 52.21
N LYS A 383 12.16 -25.60 52.30
CA LYS A 383 11.21 -25.72 51.18
C LYS A 383 10.68 -24.35 50.73
N TYR A 384 10.35 -23.46 51.68
CA TYR A 384 9.90 -22.11 51.37
C TYR A 384 11.03 -21.26 50.81
N PHE A 385 12.24 -21.31 51.34
CA PHE A 385 13.40 -20.60 50.77
C PHE A 385 13.76 -21.09 49.36
N LYS A 386 13.64 -22.40 49.09
CA LYS A 386 13.79 -22.92 47.72
C LYS A 386 12.72 -22.38 46.77
N LYS A 387 11.46 -22.28 47.22
CA LYS A 387 10.39 -21.63 46.43
C LYS A 387 10.68 -20.17 46.18
N TYR A 388 11.12 -19.41 47.19
CA TYR A 388 11.54 -18.01 47.07
C TYR A 388 12.67 -17.84 46.05
N GLN A 389 13.75 -18.61 46.16
CA GLN A 389 14.88 -18.54 45.23
C GLN A 389 14.45 -18.85 43.79
N LYS A 390 13.61 -19.90 43.61
CA LYS A 390 13.08 -20.24 42.28
C LYS A 390 12.23 -19.11 41.70
N ALA A 391 11.35 -18.49 42.50
CA ALA A 391 10.51 -17.37 42.08
C ALA A 391 11.34 -16.12 41.77
N ARG A 392 12.38 -15.84 42.57
CA ARG A 392 13.32 -14.73 42.36
C ARG A 392 14.06 -14.86 41.01
N SER A 393 14.67 -16.03 40.75
CA SER A 393 15.38 -16.30 39.51
C SER A 393 14.43 -16.21 38.29
N ALA A 394 13.20 -16.76 38.42
CA ALA A 394 12.18 -16.66 37.37
C ALA A 394 11.81 -15.19 37.07
N ARG A 395 11.66 -14.35 38.11
CA ARG A 395 11.38 -12.92 37.96
C ARG A 395 12.53 -12.17 37.27
N GLU A 396 13.78 -12.44 37.66
CA GLU A 396 14.96 -11.81 37.03
C GLU A 396 15.02 -12.16 35.52
N ILE A 397 14.80 -13.43 35.17
CA ILE A 397 14.75 -13.89 33.79
C ILE A 397 13.57 -13.25 33.03
N ALA A 398 12.38 -13.21 33.66
CA ALA A 398 11.19 -12.62 33.04
C ALA A 398 11.38 -11.11 32.79
N ALA A 399 12.05 -10.37 33.70
CA ALA A 399 12.36 -8.97 33.52
C ALA A 399 13.30 -8.74 32.32
N GLU A 400 14.38 -9.52 32.20
CA GLU A 400 15.29 -9.45 31.04
C GLU A 400 14.58 -9.79 29.73
N GLN A 401 13.73 -10.82 29.74
CA GLN A 401 12.96 -11.22 28.56
C GLN A 401 11.91 -10.17 28.16
N ARG A 402 11.25 -9.52 29.13
CA ARG A 402 10.34 -8.39 28.90
C ARG A 402 11.05 -7.26 28.15
N ASP A 403 12.25 -6.86 28.63
CA ASP A 403 12.99 -5.76 28.03
C ASP A 403 13.42 -6.07 26.58
N LYS A 404 13.81 -7.33 26.32
CA LYS A 404 14.07 -7.81 24.96
C LYS A 404 12.81 -7.78 24.09
N THR A 405 11.66 -8.21 24.64
CA THR A 405 10.38 -8.22 23.91
C THR A 405 9.90 -6.80 23.61
N LEU A 406 10.05 -5.87 24.55
CA LEU A 406 9.74 -4.44 24.32
C LEU A 406 10.61 -3.85 23.22
N ALA A 407 11.91 -4.11 23.22
CA ALA A 407 12.81 -3.66 22.15
C ALA A 407 12.46 -4.24 20.78
N GLU A 408 11.96 -5.48 20.74
CA GLU A 408 11.49 -6.13 19.51
C GLU A 408 10.17 -5.51 19.02
N ILE A 409 9.24 -5.18 19.91
CA ILE A 409 8.00 -4.47 19.60
C ILE A 409 8.31 -3.11 18.99
N ASP A 410 9.17 -2.32 19.63
CA ASP A 410 9.59 -1.00 19.13
C ASP A 410 10.17 -1.08 17.72
N TYR A 411 11.03 -2.08 17.46
CA TYR A 411 11.61 -2.31 16.14
C TYR A 411 10.53 -2.67 15.10
N LEU A 412 9.61 -3.59 15.42
CA LEU A 412 8.54 -3.99 14.52
C LEU A 412 7.56 -2.86 14.21
N GLU A 413 7.23 -2.04 15.20
CA GLU A 413 6.42 -0.83 15.01
C GLU A 413 7.14 0.20 14.13
N GLY A 414 8.45 0.36 14.30
CA GLY A 414 9.28 1.19 13.44
C GLY A 414 9.26 0.71 11.99
N MET A 415 9.43 -0.60 11.76
CA MET A 415 9.36 -1.19 10.42
C MET A 415 7.99 -1.02 9.77
N LEU A 416 6.90 -1.14 10.53
CA LEU A 416 5.55 -0.89 10.02
C LEU A 416 5.38 0.57 9.58
N LEU A 417 5.91 1.51 10.37
CA LEU A 417 5.91 2.94 10.04
C LEU A 417 6.76 3.24 8.79
N ASP A 418 7.96 2.63 8.68
CA ASP A 418 8.84 2.78 7.53
C ASP A 418 8.17 2.29 6.24
N VAL A 419 7.47 1.14 6.28
CA VAL A 419 6.72 0.61 5.12
C VAL A 419 5.54 1.51 4.74
N ASP A 420 4.82 2.05 5.72
CA ASP A 420 3.65 2.92 5.48
C ASP A 420 4.05 4.26 4.84
N LYS A 421 5.22 4.78 5.20
CA LYS A 421 5.77 6.05 4.66
C LYS A 421 6.55 5.89 3.35
N CYS A 422 6.71 4.68 2.87
CA CYS A 422 7.51 4.39 1.68
C CYS A 422 6.88 5.01 0.42
N VAL A 423 7.63 5.83 -0.30
CA VAL A 423 7.18 6.50 -1.53
C VAL A 423 7.85 5.98 -2.80
N SER A 424 8.85 5.08 -2.68
CA SER A 424 9.58 4.53 -3.82
C SER A 424 9.89 3.03 -3.69
N GLU A 425 10.04 2.35 -4.83
CA GLU A 425 10.43 0.93 -4.87
C GLU A 425 11.84 0.69 -4.28
N SER A 426 12.74 1.66 -4.38
CA SER A 426 14.09 1.57 -3.80
C SER A 426 14.05 1.58 -2.28
N GLU A 427 13.21 2.43 -1.67
CA GLU A 427 13.00 2.46 -0.23
C GLU A 427 12.40 1.14 0.28
N LEU A 428 11.39 0.63 -0.43
CA LEU A 428 10.74 -0.63 -0.08
C LEU A 428 11.73 -1.81 -0.15
N GLU A 429 12.62 -1.84 -1.13
CA GLU A 429 13.64 -2.88 -1.25
C GLU A 429 14.72 -2.77 -0.14
N GLU A 430 15.09 -1.56 0.29
CA GLU A 430 15.99 -1.38 1.44
C GLU A 430 15.38 -1.95 2.73
N ILE A 431 14.09 -1.65 2.99
CA ILE A 431 13.34 -2.20 4.12
C ILE A 431 13.28 -3.73 4.03
N ARG A 432 13.00 -4.26 2.83
CA ARG A 432 12.97 -5.70 2.60
C ARG A 432 14.31 -6.37 2.90
N GLN A 433 15.42 -5.78 2.46
CA GLN A 433 16.77 -6.27 2.74
C GLN A 433 17.10 -6.23 4.23
N GLU A 434 16.65 -5.22 4.95
CA GLU A 434 16.78 -5.13 6.39
C GLU A 434 16.01 -6.26 7.09
N LEU A 435 14.75 -6.51 6.70
CA LEU A 435 13.92 -7.60 7.24
C LEU A 435 14.50 -8.99 6.93
N VAL A 436 15.20 -9.16 5.81
CA VAL A 436 15.95 -10.39 5.51
C VAL A 436 17.17 -10.52 6.41
N ARG A 437 17.92 -9.45 6.66
CA ARG A 437 19.11 -9.46 7.55
C ARG A 437 18.74 -9.74 9.00
N THR A 438 17.62 -9.20 9.46
CA THR A 438 17.12 -9.39 10.83
C THR A 438 16.32 -10.70 11.00
N GLY A 439 16.10 -11.45 9.92
CA GLY A 439 15.50 -12.79 9.95
C GLY A 439 13.97 -12.84 9.91
N TYR A 440 13.29 -11.71 9.74
CA TYR A 440 11.82 -11.67 9.61
C TYR A 440 11.32 -12.10 8.23
N LEU A 441 12.15 -11.98 7.20
CA LEU A 441 11.86 -12.47 5.86
C LEU A 441 12.91 -13.49 5.39
N LYS A 442 12.47 -14.48 4.61
CA LYS A 442 13.37 -15.47 4.02
C LYS A 442 14.20 -14.84 2.91
N LYS A 443 15.49 -15.20 2.86
CA LYS A 443 16.36 -14.83 1.74
C LYS A 443 15.90 -15.58 0.48
N VAL A 444 15.59 -14.85 -0.58
CA VAL A 444 15.33 -15.46 -1.89
C VAL A 444 16.64 -15.96 -2.46
N THR A 445 16.76 -17.25 -2.72
CA THR A 445 18.02 -17.95 -3.05
C THR A 445 18.47 -17.81 -4.50
N ASN A 446 17.73 -17.12 -5.37
CA ASN A 446 18.13 -16.96 -6.77
C ASN A 446 19.22 -15.91 -6.97
N ARG A 447 20.44 -16.40 -7.14
CA ARG A 447 21.71 -15.67 -7.27
C ARG A 447 21.93 -14.94 -8.61
N ARG A 448 20.99 -14.94 -9.56
CA ARG A 448 21.15 -14.25 -10.84
C ARG A 448 20.66 -12.82 -10.76
N GLN A 449 21.63 -11.91 -10.63
CA GLN A 449 21.51 -10.45 -10.84
C GLN A 449 20.36 -9.78 -10.07
N GLN A 450 20.48 -9.67 -8.73
CA GLN A 450 19.90 -8.51 -8.07
C GLN A 450 20.54 -7.26 -8.71
N ARG A 451 19.82 -6.59 -9.60
CA ARG A 451 20.14 -5.20 -9.92
C ARG A 451 20.10 -4.48 -8.57
N GLN A 452 21.26 -4.06 -8.10
CA GLN A 452 21.32 -3.17 -6.95
C GLN A 452 20.61 -1.89 -7.38
N LEU A 453 19.41 -1.69 -6.88
CA LEU A 453 18.76 -0.40 -7.00
C LEU A 453 19.65 0.63 -6.30
N PRO A 454 19.76 1.85 -6.82
CA PRO A 454 20.52 2.90 -6.14
C PRO A 454 19.95 3.07 -4.73
N GLN A 455 20.84 3.26 -3.76
CA GLN A 455 20.42 3.51 -2.38
C GLN A 455 19.57 4.76 -2.31
N SER A 456 18.48 4.69 -1.57
CA SER A 456 17.63 5.86 -1.32
C SER A 456 18.39 6.90 -0.50
N LYS A 457 18.14 8.18 -0.81
CA LYS A 457 18.75 9.28 -0.07
C LYS A 457 17.79 9.78 1.02
N PRO A 458 18.31 10.37 2.14
CA PRO A 458 17.48 11.00 3.14
C PRO A 458 16.72 12.20 2.53
N CYS A 459 15.53 12.51 3.06
CA CYS A 459 14.87 13.76 2.71
C CYS A 459 15.72 14.94 3.16
N ARG A 460 15.88 15.94 2.29
CA ARG A 460 16.65 17.15 2.59
C ARG A 460 15.73 18.35 2.48
N TYR A 461 15.65 19.09 3.56
CA TYR A 461 14.87 20.32 3.68
C TYR A 461 15.79 21.52 3.87
N LEU A 462 15.33 22.69 3.45
CA LEU A 462 16.00 23.95 3.72
C LEU A 462 15.13 24.76 4.70
N SER A 463 15.69 25.09 5.86
CA SER A 463 15.00 25.94 6.82
C SER A 463 14.82 27.36 6.30
N THR A 464 13.98 28.15 6.94
CA THR A 464 13.82 29.58 6.65
C THR A 464 15.10 30.38 6.84
N ASP A 465 16.03 29.89 7.64
CA ASP A 465 17.35 30.49 7.85
C ASP A 465 18.42 29.99 6.85
N GLY A 466 18.01 29.18 5.84
CA GLY A 466 18.90 28.65 4.81
C GLY A 466 19.79 27.50 5.28
N ILE A 467 19.47 26.85 6.40
CA ILE A 467 20.22 25.71 6.96
C ILE A 467 19.57 24.41 6.52
N GLU A 468 20.39 23.45 6.06
CA GLU A 468 19.93 22.12 5.65
C GLU A 468 19.52 21.28 6.85
N ILE A 469 18.34 20.64 6.75
CA ILE A 469 17.81 19.66 7.69
C ILE A 469 17.64 18.34 6.95
N ALA A 470 18.32 17.29 7.38
CA ALA A 470 18.24 15.96 6.79
C ALA A 470 17.41 15.02 7.65
N VAL A 471 16.48 14.30 7.02
CA VAL A 471 15.53 13.37 7.68
C VAL A 471 15.70 11.98 7.11
N GLY A 472 15.95 10.98 7.94
CA GLY A 472 16.06 9.60 7.55
C GLY A 472 14.68 8.97 7.27
N LYS A 473 14.58 8.15 6.22
CA LYS A 473 13.33 7.54 5.75
C LYS A 473 13.08 6.13 6.29
N ASN A 474 14.12 5.45 6.76
CA ASN A 474 14.05 4.12 7.33
C ASN A 474 15.17 3.90 8.36
N SER A 475 15.07 2.82 9.13
CA SER A 475 15.99 2.51 10.23
C SER A 475 17.45 2.39 9.78
N ALA A 476 17.72 1.76 8.63
CA ALA A 476 19.09 1.66 8.08
C ALA A 476 19.63 3.03 7.65
N GLN A 477 18.77 3.87 7.11
CA GLN A 477 19.14 5.23 6.71
C GLN A 477 19.32 6.16 7.93
N ASN A 478 18.48 6.00 8.98
CA ASN A 478 18.65 6.68 10.27
C ASN A 478 20.03 6.43 10.86
N ASP A 479 20.50 5.18 10.82
CA ASP A 479 21.87 4.83 11.26
C ASP A 479 22.93 5.53 10.44
N ARG A 480 22.84 5.45 9.10
CA ARG A 480 23.82 6.08 8.20
C ARG A 480 23.87 7.59 8.40
N LEU A 481 22.69 8.21 8.49
CA LEU A 481 22.54 9.65 8.69
C LEU A 481 23.16 10.10 10.01
N THR A 482 22.85 9.39 11.09
CA THR A 482 23.36 9.71 12.43
C THR A 482 24.86 9.47 12.54
N LEU A 483 25.35 8.32 12.08
CA LEU A 483 26.79 7.99 12.19
C LEU A 483 27.65 8.84 11.25
N GLY A 484 27.11 9.25 10.10
CA GLY A 484 27.80 10.12 9.15
C GLY A 484 27.75 11.62 9.49
N ALA A 485 26.94 12.02 10.46
CA ALA A 485 26.84 13.42 10.89
C ALA A 485 28.08 13.83 11.71
N LYS A 486 28.46 15.12 11.62
CA LYS A 486 29.60 15.68 12.36
C LYS A 486 29.29 15.80 13.85
N PRO A 487 30.32 15.72 14.73
CA PRO A 487 30.12 15.77 16.19
C PRO A 487 29.38 16.99 16.73
N GLY A 488 29.51 18.14 16.04
CA GLY A 488 28.89 19.42 16.42
C GLY A 488 27.49 19.63 15.83
N GLU A 489 27.03 18.78 14.93
CA GLU A 489 25.67 18.85 14.35
C GLU A 489 24.61 18.42 15.37
N MET A 490 23.39 18.97 15.26
CA MET A 490 22.28 18.65 16.14
C MET A 490 21.50 17.45 15.61
N TRP A 491 21.29 16.48 16.49
CA TRP A 491 20.44 15.30 16.27
C TRP A 491 19.12 15.47 17.03
N LEU A 492 17.99 15.10 16.38
CA LEU A 492 16.66 15.14 16.96
C LEU A 492 15.92 13.83 16.67
N HIS A 493 15.02 13.43 17.59
CA HIS A 493 14.14 12.28 17.46
C HIS A 493 12.91 12.41 18.37
N ALA A 494 11.76 11.88 17.95
CA ALA A 494 10.56 11.80 18.79
C ALA A 494 10.82 10.84 19.98
N LYS A 495 10.60 11.34 21.21
CA LYS A 495 10.90 10.61 22.43
C LYS A 495 9.98 9.40 22.63
N ASP A 496 10.57 8.28 23.04
CA ASP A 496 9.88 7.04 23.45
C ASP A 496 8.86 6.51 22.42
N MET A 497 9.08 6.78 21.13
CA MET A 497 8.26 6.28 20.04
C MET A 497 9.05 6.09 18.75
N PRO A 498 8.64 5.18 17.84
CA PRO A 498 9.23 5.04 16.53
C PRO A 498 9.15 6.33 15.70
N GLY A 499 10.26 6.67 15.02
CA GLY A 499 10.35 7.88 14.21
C GLY A 499 11.65 7.98 13.43
N SER A 500 11.76 9.05 12.65
CA SER A 500 12.96 9.38 11.88
C SER A 500 14.00 10.10 12.72
N HIS A 501 15.28 9.81 12.44
CA HIS A 501 16.36 10.66 12.91
C HIS A 501 16.43 11.91 12.03
N VAL A 502 16.54 13.06 12.67
CA VAL A 502 16.67 14.36 12.01
C VAL A 502 18.02 14.96 12.37
N ILE A 503 18.76 15.47 11.38
CA ILE A 503 20.05 16.12 11.57
C ILE A 503 19.98 17.53 11.00
N ILE A 504 20.30 18.53 11.82
CA ILE A 504 20.54 19.91 11.36
C ILE A 504 22.00 20.01 10.95
N ARG A 505 22.27 20.30 9.68
CA ARG A 505 23.61 20.40 9.08
C ARG A 505 24.27 21.75 9.42
N CYS A 506 24.39 22.04 10.70
CA CYS A 506 25.00 23.26 11.20
C CYS A 506 25.84 22.95 12.47
N GLU A 507 27.06 23.47 12.50
CA GLU A 507 27.91 23.44 13.68
C GLU A 507 27.91 24.83 14.31
N GLY A 508 27.63 24.93 15.60
CA GLY A 508 27.58 26.18 16.35
C GLY A 508 26.16 26.56 16.80
N GLU A 509 25.86 27.85 16.83
CA GLU A 509 24.56 28.35 17.28
C GLU A 509 23.49 28.14 16.20
N ILE A 510 22.42 27.46 16.56
CA ILE A 510 21.31 27.13 15.63
C ILE A 510 20.18 28.11 15.90
N PRO A 511 19.68 28.83 14.84
CA PRO A 511 18.55 29.73 14.96
C PRO A 511 17.29 29.02 15.48
N GLN A 512 16.50 29.76 16.28
CA GLN A 512 15.29 29.19 16.89
C GLN A 512 14.27 28.70 15.86
N ALA A 513 14.14 29.40 14.72
CA ALA A 513 13.24 28.98 13.64
C ALA A 513 13.67 27.63 13.03
N THR A 514 14.97 27.46 12.72
CA THR A 514 15.52 26.19 12.24
C THR A 514 15.32 25.06 13.25
N MET A 515 15.52 25.31 14.56
CA MET A 515 15.31 24.33 15.61
C MET A 515 13.83 23.91 15.69
N LYS A 516 12.88 24.88 15.62
CA LYS A 516 11.44 24.61 15.60
C LYS A 516 11.08 23.75 14.39
N GLN A 517 11.56 24.10 13.19
CA GLN A 517 11.28 23.39 11.95
C GLN A 517 11.84 21.96 11.99
N ALA A 518 13.05 21.75 12.49
CA ALA A 518 13.63 20.42 12.64
C ALA A 518 12.87 19.54 13.65
N ALA A 519 12.44 20.13 14.78
CA ALA A 519 11.61 19.43 15.77
C ALA A 519 10.22 19.11 15.22
N MET A 520 9.63 19.99 14.40
CA MET A 520 8.38 19.76 13.68
C MET A 520 8.52 18.57 12.71
N LEU A 521 9.61 18.52 11.93
CA LEU A 521 9.91 17.39 11.04
C LEU A 521 10.10 16.09 11.83
N ALA A 522 10.79 16.10 12.97
CA ALA A 522 10.95 14.90 13.80
C ALA A 522 9.62 14.39 14.35
N ALA A 523 8.72 15.28 14.77
CA ALA A 523 7.37 14.92 15.21
C ALA A 523 6.51 14.39 14.05
N TRP A 524 6.56 15.03 12.88
CA TRP A 524 5.83 14.62 11.68
C TRP A 524 6.23 13.23 11.18
N TYR A 525 7.54 12.94 11.15
CA TYR A 525 8.07 11.65 10.72
C TYR A 525 8.13 10.61 11.85
N SER A 526 7.27 10.72 12.86
CA SER A 526 7.12 9.76 13.96
C SER A 526 5.75 9.08 13.98
N LYS A 527 5.58 8.10 14.87
CA LYS A 527 4.26 7.51 15.20
C LYS A 527 3.29 8.54 15.76
N GLY A 528 3.81 9.66 16.31
CA GLY A 528 3.04 10.77 16.88
C GLY A 528 2.51 11.78 15.86
N GLN A 529 2.58 11.55 14.55
CA GLN A 529 2.19 12.49 13.49
C GLN A 529 0.81 13.12 13.67
N ARG A 530 -0.15 12.36 14.24
CA ARG A 530 -1.53 12.81 14.48
C ARG A 530 -1.81 13.18 15.95
N SER A 531 -0.78 13.23 16.77
CA SER A 531 -0.88 13.54 18.19
C SER A 531 -0.55 15.00 18.45
N SER A 532 -1.16 15.59 19.46
CA SER A 532 -0.75 16.90 19.97
C SER A 532 0.41 16.77 20.93
N MET A 533 1.26 17.81 21.04
CA MET A 533 2.35 17.92 22.02
C MET A 533 3.32 16.73 22.01
N VAL A 534 3.75 16.31 20.83
CA VAL A 534 4.74 15.22 20.66
C VAL A 534 6.08 15.67 21.28
N PRO A 535 6.62 14.92 22.25
CA PRO A 535 7.93 15.22 22.80
C PRO A 535 9.03 14.85 21.79
N VAL A 536 9.93 15.79 21.51
CA VAL A 536 11.08 15.61 20.63
C VAL A 536 12.35 15.88 21.41
N ASP A 537 13.17 14.86 21.59
CA ASP A 537 14.47 14.98 22.20
C ASP A 537 15.49 15.47 21.18
N TYR A 538 16.38 16.37 21.60
CA TYR A 538 17.49 16.88 20.78
C TYR A 538 18.78 16.99 21.59
N THR A 539 19.87 16.64 20.92
CA THR A 539 21.22 16.69 21.52
C THR A 539 22.28 16.80 20.43
N LEU A 540 23.52 17.18 20.78
CA LEU A 540 24.62 17.16 19.82
C LEU A 540 24.96 15.73 19.42
N ARG A 541 25.27 15.53 18.14
CA ARG A 541 25.60 14.21 17.57
C ARG A 541 26.68 13.46 18.36
N LYS A 542 27.67 14.14 18.94
CA LYS A 542 28.72 13.52 19.76
C LYS A 542 28.21 12.74 20.96
N TYR A 543 27.00 13.05 21.45
CA TYR A 543 26.37 12.39 22.59
C TYR A 543 25.44 11.24 22.17
N VAL A 544 25.33 10.96 20.87
CA VAL A 544 24.53 9.86 20.32
C VAL A 544 25.45 8.70 19.96
N LYS A 545 25.19 7.51 20.51
CA LYS A 545 25.99 6.29 20.30
C LYS A 545 25.09 5.14 19.87
N LYS A 546 25.60 4.30 18.98
CA LYS A 546 24.97 3.02 18.63
C LYS A 546 25.58 1.90 19.47
N PRO A 547 24.81 1.19 20.32
CA PRO A 547 25.31 0.03 21.05
C PRO A 547 25.69 -1.10 20.09
N SER A 548 26.72 -1.86 20.47
CA SER A 548 27.10 -3.06 19.72
C SER A 548 25.95 -4.09 19.72
N GLY A 549 25.58 -4.62 18.56
CA GLY A 549 24.49 -5.58 18.41
C GLY A 549 23.08 -4.99 18.49
N ALA A 550 22.93 -3.66 18.60
CA ALA A 550 21.61 -3.03 18.58
C ALA A 550 20.95 -3.16 17.21
N MET A 551 19.61 -3.29 17.21
CA MET A 551 18.79 -3.29 15.99
C MET A 551 19.03 -2.01 15.18
N PRO A 552 18.86 -2.03 13.84
CA PRO A 552 18.95 -0.83 13.02
C PRO A 552 18.02 0.28 13.54
N GLY A 553 18.47 1.53 13.46
CA GLY A 553 17.76 2.70 13.97
C GLY A 553 17.85 2.92 15.48
N LYS A 554 18.28 1.94 16.27
CA LYS A 554 18.36 2.07 17.73
C LYS A 554 19.67 2.73 18.15
N VAL A 555 19.54 3.84 18.87
CA VAL A 555 20.66 4.60 19.46
C VAL A 555 20.42 4.86 20.94
N ILE A 556 21.49 5.13 21.69
CA ILE A 556 21.45 5.69 23.03
C ILE A 556 22.04 7.09 22.99
N TYR A 557 21.47 8.01 23.74
CA TYR A 557 21.91 9.39 23.76
C TYR A 557 21.87 9.98 25.19
N THR A 558 22.63 11.02 25.40
CA THR A 558 22.73 11.71 26.68
C THR A 558 22.71 13.22 26.43
N HIS A 559 22.62 14.03 27.53
CA HIS A 559 22.61 15.50 27.47
C HIS A 559 21.47 16.06 26.58
N GLN A 560 20.39 15.30 26.43
CA GLN A 560 19.23 15.72 25.64
C GLN A 560 18.44 16.81 26.36
N LYS A 561 17.81 17.66 25.55
CA LYS A 561 16.69 18.52 25.91
C LYS A 561 15.47 18.07 25.15
N THR A 562 14.27 18.36 25.66
CA THR A 562 13.01 17.98 25.05
C THR A 562 12.23 19.22 24.62
N ALA A 563 11.79 19.25 23.36
CA ALA A 563 10.83 20.21 22.83
C ALA A 563 9.49 19.52 22.59
N TYR A 564 8.38 20.23 22.75
CA TYR A 564 7.04 19.70 22.50
C TYR A 564 6.47 20.33 21.23
N MET A 565 6.11 19.48 20.24
CA MET A 565 5.62 19.91 18.94
C MET A 565 4.27 19.28 18.63
N THR A 566 3.33 20.07 18.11
CA THR A 566 2.13 19.56 17.48
C THR A 566 2.37 19.55 15.98
N PRO A 567 2.42 18.37 15.31
CA PRO A 567 2.64 18.30 13.87
C PRO A 567 1.55 19.03 13.09
N ASP A 568 1.94 19.94 12.19
CA ASP A 568 1.05 20.69 11.32
C ASP A 568 1.51 20.55 9.87
N GLU A 569 0.61 20.03 9.02
CA GLU A 569 0.91 19.77 7.62
C GLU A 569 1.18 21.06 6.84
N THR A 570 0.53 22.18 7.18
CA THR A 570 0.71 23.46 6.52
C THR A 570 2.10 24.03 6.83
N GLU A 571 2.51 24.03 8.11
CA GLU A 571 3.87 24.44 8.50
C GLU A 571 4.95 23.54 7.84
N ILE A 572 4.69 22.24 7.68
CA ILE A 572 5.64 21.32 7.01
C ILE A 572 5.77 21.64 5.53
N ARG A 573 4.67 21.94 4.84
CA ARG A 573 4.68 22.29 3.39
C ARG A 573 5.41 23.61 3.12
N GLU A 574 5.47 24.51 4.08
CA GLU A 574 6.23 25.75 3.98
C GLU A 574 7.75 25.54 4.05
N ILE A 575 8.20 24.42 4.63
CA ILE A 575 9.63 24.09 4.68
C ILE A 575 10.05 23.58 3.30
N ARG A 576 10.95 24.30 2.64
CA ARG A 576 11.38 23.96 1.28
C ARG A 576 12.06 22.60 1.22
N LEU A 577 11.41 21.63 0.56
CA LEU A 577 12.01 20.34 0.23
C LEU A 577 13.04 20.53 -0.91
N ILE A 578 14.29 20.11 -0.70
CA ILE A 578 15.37 20.18 -1.70
C ILE A 578 15.47 18.83 -2.45
N GLU A 579 15.40 17.73 -1.71
CA GLU A 579 15.54 16.37 -2.25
C GLU A 579 14.70 15.39 -1.41
N ALA A 580 13.85 14.58 -2.07
CA ALA A 580 12.96 13.59 -1.45
C ALA A 580 13.44 12.15 -1.67
#